data_167574ac25dd719ed70ca93d523ae4d9
#
_entry.id   167574ac25dd719ed70ca93d523ae4d9
#
_cell.length_a   1.000
_cell.length_b   1.000
_cell.length_c   1.000
_cell.angle_alpha   90.00
_cell.angle_beta   90.00
_cell.angle_gamma   90.00
#
_symmetry.space_group_name_H-M   'P 1'
#
loop_
_entity.id
_entity.type
_entity.pdbx_description
1 polymer ?
#
loop_
_entity_poly.entity_id
_entity_poly.type
_entity_poly.pdbx_seq_one_letter_code
_entity_poly.pdbx_strand_id
1 'polypeptide(L)'
;GVSISHSHAGENIDYKIQGTLNVEDDEPSKLSNLDGSYLGTKLGNHRLAFGSIPVWWGNGVDGSLIRSDAARPVTGFLMQRANNSPINFPVLSKLGNFNYQITAGQLQDYKAEPHTKLIGMRASFQPHEAFQIGASRSLMWGGDNKSESLKSLGKALIGKYDNGGEAEDPSNQIAGIDAQLNLKPLVNLPMSLYGEFIGEDE
;
A
#
# COMPACT_ATOMS: atom_id res chain seq x y z
N GLY A 1 -23.18 9.07 4.72
CA GLY A 1 -23.29 7.62 4.89
C GLY A 1 -23.07 7.18 6.34
N VAL A 2 -23.54 5.99 6.69
CA VAL A 2 -23.35 5.37 8.00
C VAL A 2 -22.56 4.08 7.82
N SER A 3 -21.49 3.92 8.60
CA SER A 3 -20.68 2.69 8.58
C SER A 3 -20.88 1.93 9.89
N ILE A 4 -21.04 0.61 9.76
CA ILE A 4 -21.10 -0.33 10.89
C ILE A 4 -19.96 -1.32 10.71
N SER A 5 -19.20 -1.57 11.77
CA SER A 5 -18.10 -2.54 11.71
C SER A 5 -18.04 -3.43 12.94
N HIS A 6 -17.57 -4.65 12.73
CA HIS A 6 -17.16 -5.60 13.76
C HIS A 6 -15.75 -6.09 13.48
N SER A 7 -14.91 -6.16 14.51
CA SER A 7 -13.52 -6.58 14.37
C SER A 7 -13.07 -7.47 15.50
N HIS A 8 -12.13 -8.35 15.20
CA HIS A 8 -11.44 -9.21 16.15
C HIS A 8 -9.93 -9.16 15.89
N ALA A 9 -9.14 -9.04 16.94
CA ALA A 9 -7.69 -9.10 16.88
C ALA A 9 -7.20 -10.19 17.82
N GLY A 10 -6.94 -11.37 17.26
CA GLY A 10 -6.33 -12.52 17.97
C GLY A 10 -4.82 -12.59 17.75
N GLU A 11 -4.18 -13.56 18.39
CA GLU A 11 -2.72 -13.76 18.27
C GLU A 11 -2.30 -14.13 16.83
N ASN A 12 -3.06 -15.00 16.18
CA ASN A 12 -2.74 -15.53 14.85
C ASN A 12 -3.75 -15.15 13.77
N ILE A 13 -4.97 -14.82 14.14
CA ILE A 13 -6.04 -14.47 13.20
C ILE A 13 -6.64 -13.14 13.61
N ASP A 14 -6.79 -12.24 12.67
CA ASP A 14 -7.49 -10.97 12.82
C ASP A 14 -8.46 -10.77 11.66
N TYR A 15 -9.58 -10.14 11.94
CA TYR A 15 -10.54 -9.77 10.89
C TYR A 15 -11.27 -8.48 11.23
N LYS A 16 -11.76 -7.84 10.20
CA LYS A 16 -12.72 -6.76 10.29
C LYS A 16 -13.77 -6.95 9.21
N ILE A 17 -15.03 -6.83 9.58
CA ILE A 17 -16.16 -6.77 8.66
C ILE A 17 -16.76 -5.38 8.82
N GLN A 18 -16.84 -4.63 7.73
CA GLN A 18 -17.38 -3.28 7.70
C GLN A 18 -18.37 -3.15 6.55
N GLY A 19 -19.53 -2.59 6.84
CA GLY A 19 -20.51 -2.22 5.83
C GLY A 19 -20.79 -0.73 5.88
N THR A 20 -20.83 -0.08 4.73
CA THR A 20 -21.21 1.33 4.61
C THR A 20 -22.53 1.44 3.86
N LEU A 21 -23.47 2.14 4.48
CA LEU A 21 -24.76 2.48 3.90
C LEU A 21 -24.71 3.92 3.42
N ASN A 22 -24.99 4.15 2.16
CA ASN A 22 -25.24 5.49 1.65
C ASN A 22 -26.75 5.77 1.78
N VAL A 23 -27.06 6.87 2.44
CA VAL A 23 -28.41 7.41 2.53
C VAL A 23 -28.43 8.63 1.63
N GLU A 24 -29.07 8.51 0.49
CA GLU A 24 -29.41 9.63 -0.40
C GLU A 24 -30.89 9.95 -0.22
N ASP A 25 -31.24 11.23 -0.29
CA ASP A 25 -32.59 11.69 0.10
C ASP A 25 -33.72 11.11 -0.77
N ASP A 26 -33.43 10.64 -1.97
CA ASP A 26 -34.42 10.15 -2.94
C ASP A 26 -34.26 8.64 -3.33
N GLU A 27 -33.29 7.93 -2.73
CA GLU A 27 -33.06 6.51 -3.04
C GLU A 27 -33.07 5.65 -1.76
N PRO A 28 -33.56 4.39 -1.83
CA PRO A 28 -33.48 3.50 -0.70
C PRO A 28 -32.03 3.25 -0.31
N SER A 29 -31.72 3.32 0.98
CA SER A 29 -30.39 3.05 1.51
C SER A 29 -29.89 1.68 1.05
N LYS A 30 -28.80 1.65 0.30
CA LYS A 30 -28.16 0.43 -0.19
C LYS A 30 -26.82 0.22 0.52
N LEU A 31 -26.49 -1.04 0.80
CA LEU A 31 -25.13 -1.40 1.18
C LEU A 31 -24.21 -1.03 0.00
N SER A 32 -23.43 0.05 0.17
CA SER A 32 -22.67 0.60 -0.93
C SER A 32 -21.36 -0.14 -1.16
N ASN A 33 -20.70 -0.60 -0.08
CA ASN A 33 -19.45 -1.32 -0.17
C ASN A 33 -19.08 -2.03 1.15
N LEU A 34 -18.08 -2.92 1.04
CA LEU A 34 -17.42 -3.60 2.15
C LEU A 34 -15.99 -3.08 2.37
N ASP A 35 -15.73 -1.84 1.97
CA ASP A 35 -14.41 -1.21 2.12
C ASP A 35 -13.99 -1.19 3.60
N GLY A 36 -12.74 -1.57 3.86
CA GLY A 36 -12.23 -1.78 5.20
C GLY A 36 -12.43 -3.19 5.77
N SER A 37 -13.10 -4.09 5.04
CA SER A 37 -13.26 -5.49 5.46
C SER A 37 -12.07 -6.34 5.05
N TYR A 38 -11.61 -7.20 5.95
CA TYR A 38 -10.49 -8.10 5.69
C TYR A 38 -10.49 -9.31 6.62
N LEU A 39 -9.78 -10.34 6.20
CA LEU A 39 -9.35 -11.48 7.03
C LEU A 39 -7.82 -11.56 6.96
N GLY A 40 -7.16 -11.65 8.11
CA GLY A 40 -5.71 -11.72 8.22
C GLY A 40 -5.24 -12.89 9.08
N THR A 41 -4.01 -13.31 8.84
CA THR A 41 -3.31 -14.30 9.66
C THR A 41 -1.85 -13.92 9.84
N LYS A 42 -1.29 -14.27 11.00
CA LYS A 42 0.12 -14.07 11.32
C LYS A 42 0.87 -15.38 11.17
N LEU A 43 1.91 -15.38 10.35
CA LEU A 43 2.82 -16.51 10.12
C LEU A 43 4.24 -16.07 10.45
N GLY A 44 4.71 -16.41 11.64
CA GLY A 44 5.99 -15.94 12.16
C GLY A 44 6.03 -14.41 12.23
N ASN A 45 7.00 -13.80 11.56
CA ASN A 45 7.13 -12.33 11.49
C ASN A 45 6.43 -11.70 10.27
N HIS A 46 5.48 -12.40 9.67
CA HIS A 46 4.71 -11.92 8.52
C HIS A 46 3.22 -11.93 8.84
N ARG A 47 2.52 -10.90 8.45
CA ARG A 47 1.07 -10.83 8.43
C ARG A 47 0.62 -10.91 6.97
N LEU A 48 -0.25 -11.85 6.69
CA LEU A 48 -0.94 -12.00 5.41
C LEU A 48 -2.40 -11.62 5.64
N ALA A 49 -2.97 -10.86 4.73
CA ALA A 49 -4.39 -10.54 4.78
C ALA A 49 -5.00 -10.50 3.38
N PHE A 50 -6.30 -10.73 3.30
CA PHE A 50 -7.09 -10.58 2.10
C PHE A 50 -8.33 -9.74 2.42
N GLY A 51 -8.64 -8.78 1.57
CA GLY A 51 -9.80 -7.90 1.71
C GLY A 51 -9.62 -6.56 1.05
N SER A 52 -10.50 -5.64 1.36
CA SER A 52 -10.47 -4.23 0.95
C SER A 52 -9.78 -3.39 2.01
N ILE A 53 -8.45 -3.51 2.11
CA ILE A 53 -7.66 -2.94 3.20
C ILE A 53 -7.18 -1.55 2.82
N PRO A 54 -7.53 -0.49 3.58
CA PRO A 54 -6.94 0.83 3.41
C PRO A 54 -5.43 0.78 3.61
N VAL A 55 -4.70 1.44 2.73
CA VAL A 55 -3.23 1.47 2.73
C VAL A 55 -2.76 2.91 2.71
N TRP A 56 -1.87 3.25 3.64
CA TRP A 56 -1.22 4.56 3.71
C TRP A 56 0.30 4.38 3.61
N TRP A 57 0.92 5.04 2.63
CA TRP A 57 2.35 4.96 2.39
C TRP A 57 3.00 6.33 2.38
N GLY A 58 3.82 6.58 3.34
CA GLY A 58 4.49 7.85 3.55
C GLY A 58 4.36 8.34 4.98
N ASN A 59 5.03 9.43 5.27
CA ASN A 59 5.06 10.04 6.59
C ASN A 59 4.17 11.30 6.66
N GLY A 60 3.50 11.65 5.56
CA GLY A 60 2.54 12.75 5.49
C GLY A 60 1.33 12.52 6.38
N VAL A 61 0.83 13.56 7.02
CA VAL A 61 -0.32 13.51 7.95
C VAL A 61 -1.62 13.78 7.21
N ASP A 62 -1.57 14.66 6.20
CA ASP A 62 -2.75 15.14 5.46
C ASP A 62 -2.94 14.42 4.12
N GLY A 63 -1.96 13.64 3.69
CA GLY A 63 -1.97 12.89 2.45
C GLY A 63 -0.69 12.11 2.24
N SER A 64 -0.71 11.20 1.30
CA SER A 64 0.47 10.48 0.79
C SER A 64 0.42 10.53 -0.73
N LEU A 65 1.57 10.73 -1.36
CA LEU A 65 1.64 10.95 -2.81
C LEU A 65 1.38 9.66 -3.62
N ILE A 66 1.72 8.48 -3.09
CA ILE A 66 1.56 7.20 -3.82
C ILE A 66 0.30 6.45 -3.39
N ARG A 67 0.08 6.27 -2.11
CA ARG A 67 -1.07 5.51 -1.57
C ARG A 67 -1.60 6.19 -0.32
N SER A 68 -2.82 6.70 -0.41
CA SER A 68 -3.57 7.28 0.71
C SER A 68 -4.95 6.63 0.84
N ASP A 69 -5.68 6.97 1.85
CA ASP A 69 -7.07 6.58 2.07
C ASP A 69 -8.08 7.51 1.36
N ALA A 70 -7.60 8.48 0.56
CA ALA A 70 -8.45 9.33 -0.26
C ALA A 70 -9.16 8.57 -1.40
N ALA A 71 -8.56 7.46 -1.87
CA ALA A 71 -9.18 6.56 -2.82
C ALA A 71 -9.74 5.32 -2.11
N ARG A 72 -10.77 4.69 -2.73
CA ARG A 72 -11.29 3.41 -2.23
C ARG A 72 -10.18 2.36 -2.14
N PRO A 73 -10.17 1.53 -1.08
CA PRO A 73 -9.19 0.47 -0.96
C PRO A 73 -9.40 -0.58 -2.05
N VAL A 74 -8.29 -1.04 -2.63
CA VAL A 74 -8.31 -2.11 -3.63
C VAL A 74 -8.48 -3.44 -2.92
N THR A 75 -9.45 -4.24 -3.36
CA THR A 75 -9.64 -5.59 -2.84
C THR A 75 -8.53 -6.50 -3.35
N GLY A 76 -7.84 -7.17 -2.43
CA GLY A 76 -6.71 -8.01 -2.78
C GLY A 76 -5.95 -8.54 -1.58
N PHE A 77 -4.74 -8.99 -1.83
CA PHE A 77 -3.82 -9.51 -0.83
C PHE A 77 -2.92 -8.41 -0.30
N LEU A 78 -2.61 -8.52 0.98
CA LEU A 78 -1.60 -7.73 1.68
C LEU A 78 -0.66 -8.68 2.40
N MET A 79 0.64 -8.46 2.23
CA MET A 79 1.69 -9.09 3.03
C MET A 79 2.55 -7.98 3.64
N GLN A 80 2.77 -8.06 4.95
CA GLN A 80 3.61 -7.09 5.64
C GLN A 80 4.36 -7.74 6.80
N ARG A 81 5.39 -7.07 7.29
CA ARG A 81 6.04 -7.45 8.52
C ARG A 81 5.10 -7.29 9.71
N ALA A 82 5.07 -8.29 10.60
CA ALA A 82 4.26 -8.24 11.82
C ALA A 82 4.94 -7.44 12.94
N ASN A 83 6.28 -7.47 13.00
CA ASN A 83 7.06 -6.76 14.00
C ASN A 83 8.06 -5.82 13.34
N ASN A 84 8.11 -4.60 13.81
CA ASN A 84 9.08 -3.59 13.38
C ASN A 84 10.39 -3.78 14.15
N SER A 85 11.30 -4.59 13.63
CA SER A 85 12.59 -4.92 14.24
C SER A 85 13.71 -4.86 13.20
N PRO A 86 14.99 -4.67 13.59
CA PRO A 86 16.10 -4.74 12.66
C PRO A 86 16.17 -6.07 11.90
N ILE A 87 16.74 -6.05 10.71
CA ILE A 87 17.06 -7.27 9.98
C ILE A 87 18.25 -7.93 10.66
N ASN A 88 18.14 -9.22 10.98
CA ASN A 88 19.21 -9.97 11.62
C ASN A 88 20.32 -10.34 10.60
N PHE A 89 21.03 -9.31 10.12
CA PHE A 89 22.19 -9.44 9.25
C PHE A 89 23.19 -8.29 9.55
N PRO A 90 24.51 -8.56 9.67
CA PRO A 90 25.48 -7.63 10.25
C PRO A 90 25.48 -6.21 9.70
N VAL A 91 25.31 -6.04 8.38
CA VAL A 91 25.26 -4.72 7.73
C VAL A 91 23.86 -4.11 7.78
N LEU A 92 22.83 -4.92 7.52
CA LEU A 92 21.46 -4.45 7.45
C LEU A 92 20.86 -4.12 8.83
N SER A 93 21.37 -4.71 9.89
CA SER A 93 20.98 -4.37 11.27
C SER A 93 21.27 -2.91 11.63
N LYS A 94 22.28 -2.31 11.00
CA LYS A 94 22.63 -0.87 11.18
C LYS A 94 21.60 0.08 10.57
N LEU A 95 20.74 -0.41 9.68
CA LEU A 95 19.65 0.38 9.12
C LEU A 95 18.47 0.52 10.11
N GLY A 96 18.61 -0.04 11.31
CA GLY A 96 17.61 0.05 12.36
C GLY A 96 16.37 -0.77 12.10
N ASN A 97 15.25 -0.32 12.64
CA ASN A 97 13.97 -1.00 12.45
C ASN A 97 13.59 -1.03 10.97
N PHE A 98 13.20 -2.20 10.51
CA PHE A 98 12.81 -2.43 9.12
C PHE A 98 11.36 -2.89 9.03
N ASN A 99 10.62 -2.30 8.13
CA ASN A 99 9.29 -2.77 7.77
C ASN A 99 9.16 -2.87 6.25
N TYR A 100 8.28 -3.75 5.79
CA TYR A 100 7.86 -3.80 4.39
C TYR A 100 6.38 -4.11 4.29
N GLN A 101 5.79 -3.70 3.18
CA GLN A 101 4.42 -4.00 2.81
C GLN A 101 4.35 -4.28 1.31
N ILE A 102 3.68 -5.37 0.94
CA ILE A 102 3.39 -5.73 -0.45
C ILE A 102 1.88 -5.90 -0.57
N THR A 103 1.30 -5.31 -1.59
CA THR A 103 -0.12 -5.41 -1.90
C THR A 103 -0.30 -5.88 -3.33
N ALA A 104 -1.32 -6.69 -3.58
CA ALA A 104 -1.70 -7.09 -4.93
C ALA A 104 -3.22 -7.28 -4.99
N GLY A 105 -3.89 -6.56 -5.86
CA GLY A 105 -5.33 -6.64 -6.02
C GLY A 105 -5.76 -6.17 -7.40
N GLN A 106 -7.05 -6.23 -7.66
CA GLN A 106 -7.64 -5.79 -8.91
C GLN A 106 -8.39 -4.48 -8.70
N LEU A 107 -8.13 -3.51 -9.57
CA LEU A 107 -8.86 -2.23 -9.58
C LEU A 107 -10.32 -2.50 -9.93
N GLN A 108 -11.20 -1.91 -9.11
CA GLN A 108 -12.62 -1.89 -9.38
C GLN A 108 -12.96 -0.58 -10.10
N ASP A 109 -13.87 -0.67 -11.06
CA ASP A 109 -14.39 0.52 -11.78
C ASP A 109 -13.34 1.32 -12.59
N TYR A 110 -12.16 0.75 -12.88
CA TYR A 110 -11.17 1.39 -13.74
C TYR A 110 -11.57 1.23 -15.22
N LYS A 111 -12.23 2.26 -15.74
CA LYS A 111 -12.86 2.20 -17.07
C LYS A 111 -11.87 2.27 -18.25
N ALA A 112 -10.69 2.86 -18.04
CA ALA A 112 -9.69 2.99 -19.10
C ALA A 112 -9.13 1.63 -19.53
N GLU A 113 -8.90 0.74 -18.56
CA GLU A 113 -8.45 -0.63 -18.79
C GLU A 113 -9.09 -1.54 -17.72
N PRO A 114 -10.23 -2.20 -18.03
CA PRO A 114 -10.92 -3.08 -17.08
C PRO A 114 -10.02 -4.21 -16.60
N HIS A 115 -10.26 -4.68 -15.38
CA HIS A 115 -9.55 -5.78 -14.73
C HIS A 115 -8.04 -5.55 -14.49
N THR A 116 -7.54 -4.31 -14.63
CA THR A 116 -6.16 -3.96 -14.30
C THR A 116 -5.82 -4.35 -12.86
N LYS A 117 -4.66 -4.95 -12.67
CA LYS A 117 -4.12 -5.28 -11.35
C LYS A 117 -3.27 -4.13 -10.83
N LEU A 118 -3.39 -3.86 -9.54
CA LEU A 118 -2.57 -2.90 -8.84
C LEU A 118 -1.66 -3.66 -7.87
N ILE A 119 -0.36 -3.58 -8.12
CA ILE A 119 0.68 -4.18 -7.29
C ILE A 119 1.43 -3.05 -6.62
N GLY A 120 1.60 -3.14 -5.31
CA GLY A 120 2.28 -2.13 -4.54
C GLY A 120 3.34 -2.73 -3.65
N MET A 121 4.46 -2.03 -3.52
CA MET A 121 5.58 -2.43 -2.67
C MET A 121 6.11 -1.22 -1.92
N ARG A 122 6.32 -1.39 -0.62
CA ARG A 122 6.95 -0.40 0.25
C ARG A 122 7.97 -1.06 1.15
N ALA A 123 9.09 -0.39 1.36
CA ALA A 123 10.07 -0.72 2.39
C ALA A 123 10.39 0.54 3.18
N SER A 124 10.57 0.42 4.50
CA SER A 124 10.97 1.54 5.35
C SER A 124 12.00 1.10 6.39
N PHE A 125 12.88 2.02 6.72
CA PHE A 125 13.96 1.85 7.69
C PHE A 125 13.96 2.99 8.69
N GLN A 126 14.24 2.68 9.93
CA GLN A 126 14.38 3.65 11.01
C GLN A 126 15.75 3.45 11.70
N PRO A 127 16.84 4.00 11.13
CA PRO A 127 18.18 3.83 11.66
C PRO A 127 18.38 4.52 13.01
N HIS A 128 17.58 5.52 13.32
CA HIS A 128 17.57 6.26 14.57
C HIS A 128 16.11 6.61 14.95
N GLU A 129 15.82 6.76 16.23
CA GLU A 129 14.48 7.13 16.71
C GLU A 129 13.96 8.47 16.15
N ALA A 130 14.90 9.36 15.78
CA ALA A 130 14.60 10.63 15.16
C ALA A 130 14.43 10.57 13.64
N PHE A 131 14.83 9.50 12.97
CA PHE A 131 14.86 9.48 11.50
C PHE A 131 14.31 8.21 10.91
N GLN A 132 13.39 8.38 9.97
CA GLN A 132 12.82 7.32 9.15
C GLN A 132 12.93 7.65 7.68
N ILE A 133 13.21 6.66 6.85
CA ILE A 133 13.21 6.75 5.40
C ILE A 133 12.38 5.60 4.82
N GLY A 134 11.64 5.87 3.76
CA GLY A 134 10.85 4.90 3.03
C GLY A 134 11.06 4.99 1.54
N ALA A 135 10.82 3.88 0.86
CA ALA A 135 10.71 3.80 -0.58
C ALA A 135 9.45 3.00 -0.94
N SER A 136 8.73 3.49 -1.94
CA SER A 136 7.47 2.90 -2.37
C SER A 136 7.40 2.82 -3.88
N ARG A 137 6.76 1.78 -4.40
CA ARG A 137 6.46 1.65 -5.82
C ARG A 137 5.05 1.10 -5.98
N SER A 138 4.30 1.67 -6.90
CA SER A 138 2.98 1.18 -7.31
C SER A 138 2.98 0.92 -8.80
N LEU A 139 2.50 -0.24 -9.21
CA LEU A 139 2.52 -0.75 -10.57
C LEU A 139 1.10 -1.16 -10.95
N MET A 140 0.56 -0.56 -12.00
CA MET A 140 -0.63 -1.02 -12.71
C MET A 140 -0.18 -1.99 -13.80
N TRP A 141 -0.76 -3.19 -13.85
CA TRP A 141 -0.34 -4.24 -14.75
C TRP A 141 -1.52 -5.06 -15.26
N GLY A 142 -1.43 -5.48 -16.53
CA GLY A 142 -2.46 -6.29 -17.18
C GLY A 142 -3.76 -5.52 -17.40
N GLY A 143 -4.83 -6.24 -17.59
CA GLY A 143 -6.16 -5.76 -17.99
C GLY A 143 -6.64 -6.48 -19.24
N ASP A 144 -7.87 -6.18 -19.69
CA ASP A 144 -8.52 -6.91 -20.78
C ASP A 144 -7.74 -6.89 -22.10
N ASN A 145 -7.02 -5.78 -22.36
CA ASN A 145 -6.30 -5.58 -23.63
C ASN A 145 -4.78 -5.69 -23.47
N LYS A 146 -4.30 -6.07 -22.29
CA LYS A 146 -2.86 -6.12 -21.98
C LYS A 146 -2.42 -7.51 -21.55
N SER A 147 -1.13 -7.82 -21.78
CA SER A 147 -0.57 -9.13 -21.42
C SER A 147 -0.53 -9.35 -19.89
N GLU A 148 -1.08 -10.47 -19.43
CA GLU A 148 -1.06 -10.92 -18.04
C GLU A 148 -0.15 -12.13 -17.80
N SER A 149 0.85 -12.36 -18.65
CA SER A 149 1.78 -13.45 -18.46
C SER A 149 2.76 -13.18 -17.31
N LEU A 150 3.25 -14.23 -16.64
CA LEU A 150 4.30 -14.11 -15.63
C LEU A 150 5.58 -13.45 -16.19
N LYS A 151 5.83 -13.62 -17.49
CA LYS A 151 6.95 -12.98 -18.17
C LYS A 151 6.74 -11.46 -18.29
N SER A 152 5.53 -11.01 -18.64
CA SER A 152 5.20 -9.57 -18.68
C SER A 152 5.28 -8.94 -17.29
N LEU A 153 4.75 -9.62 -16.26
CA LEU A 153 4.88 -9.18 -14.88
C LEU A 153 6.35 -9.05 -14.45
N GLY A 154 7.18 -10.07 -14.76
CA GLY A 154 8.60 -10.02 -14.44
C GLY A 154 9.33 -8.85 -15.11
N LYS A 155 9.01 -8.56 -16.37
CA LYS A 155 9.56 -7.40 -17.08
C LYS A 155 9.09 -6.08 -16.47
N ALA A 156 7.80 -5.95 -16.16
CA ALA A 156 7.24 -4.77 -15.49
C ALA A 156 7.90 -4.52 -14.12
N LEU A 157 8.10 -5.57 -13.33
CA LEU A 157 8.76 -5.45 -12.01
C LEU A 157 10.22 -4.98 -12.10
N ILE A 158 10.93 -5.27 -13.17
CA ILE A 158 12.33 -4.83 -13.37
C ILE A 158 12.45 -3.57 -14.26
N GLY A 159 11.32 -2.93 -14.62
CA GLY A 159 11.30 -1.71 -15.42
C GLY A 159 11.75 -1.89 -16.88
N LYS A 160 11.54 -3.07 -17.47
CA LYS A 160 11.98 -3.33 -18.88
C LYS A 160 11.04 -2.78 -19.95
N TYR A 161 9.92 -2.25 -19.59
CA TYR A 161 8.96 -1.62 -20.51
C TYR A 161 9.04 -0.10 -20.55
N ASP A 162 9.86 0.51 -19.68
CA ASP A 162 9.95 1.96 -19.49
C ASP A 162 10.43 2.74 -20.74
N ASN A 163 10.82 2.04 -21.82
CA ASN A 163 11.27 2.64 -23.09
C ASN A 163 10.64 1.98 -24.32
N GLY A 164 9.61 1.18 -24.17
CA GLY A 164 8.86 0.55 -25.25
C GLY A 164 7.69 1.42 -25.69
N GLY A 165 7.42 1.51 -26.99
CA GLY A 165 6.27 2.26 -27.49
C GLY A 165 4.95 1.79 -26.85
N GLU A 166 4.00 2.70 -26.68
CA GLU A 166 2.73 2.54 -25.95
C GLU A 166 1.91 1.26 -26.26
N ALA A 167 2.09 0.68 -27.42
CA ALA A 167 1.34 -0.51 -27.86
C ALA A 167 1.79 -1.83 -27.21
N GLU A 168 2.97 -1.89 -26.61
CA GLU A 168 3.54 -3.11 -26.03
C GLU A 168 3.73 -3.06 -24.51
N ASP A 169 3.57 -1.89 -23.89
CA ASP A 169 3.73 -1.74 -22.44
C ASP A 169 2.46 -2.17 -21.69
N PRO A 170 2.50 -3.32 -20.97
CA PRO A 170 1.37 -3.77 -20.17
C PRO A 170 1.28 -3.07 -18.80
N SER A 171 2.17 -2.12 -18.49
CA SER A 171 2.31 -1.55 -17.14
C SER A 171 2.37 -0.01 -17.16
N ASN A 172 1.89 0.57 -16.09
CA ASN A 172 2.13 1.97 -15.72
C ASN A 172 2.59 1.99 -14.26
N GLN A 173 3.61 2.78 -13.94
CA GLN A 173 4.22 2.71 -12.63
C GLN A 173 4.57 4.10 -12.08
N ILE A 174 4.52 4.16 -10.76
CA ILE A 174 4.94 5.31 -9.98
C ILE A 174 5.83 4.82 -8.84
N ALA A 175 6.93 5.51 -8.60
CA ALA A 175 7.85 5.22 -7.53
C ALA A 175 8.19 6.47 -6.74
N GLY A 176 8.56 6.32 -5.49
CA GLY A 176 8.93 7.46 -4.67
C GLY A 176 9.68 7.08 -3.41
N ILE A 177 10.22 8.12 -2.82
CA ILE A 177 10.90 8.07 -1.52
C ILE A 177 10.24 9.05 -0.57
N ASP A 178 10.27 8.73 0.70
CA ASP A 178 9.82 9.61 1.77
C ASP A 178 10.80 9.58 2.93
N ALA A 179 10.85 10.68 3.67
CA ALA A 179 11.68 10.78 4.87
C ALA A 179 10.95 11.58 5.96
N GLN A 180 11.21 11.23 7.21
CA GLN A 180 10.74 11.95 8.38
C GLN A 180 11.89 12.20 9.36
N LEU A 181 11.93 13.42 9.90
CA LEU A 181 12.80 13.81 10.99
C LEU A 181 11.96 14.25 12.19
N ASN A 182 12.03 13.48 13.28
CA ASN A 182 11.41 13.81 14.56
C ASN A 182 12.41 14.57 15.43
N LEU A 183 12.10 15.81 15.79
CA LEU A 183 13.00 16.68 16.54
C LEU A 183 12.96 16.44 18.05
N LYS A 184 11.94 15.73 18.56
CA LYS A 184 11.83 15.48 19.99
C LYS A 184 13.02 14.73 20.59
N PRO A 185 13.55 13.64 19.99
CA PRO A 185 14.73 12.96 20.52
C PRO A 185 16.03 13.75 20.40
N LEU A 186 16.10 14.73 19.49
CA LEU A 186 17.32 15.49 19.22
C LEU A 186 17.45 16.74 20.08
N VAL A 187 16.36 17.53 20.15
CA VAL A 187 16.36 18.86 20.75
C VAL A 187 15.17 19.11 21.68
N ASN A 188 14.45 18.04 22.07
CA ASN A 188 13.25 18.09 22.92
C ASN A 188 12.12 18.99 22.38
N LEU A 189 12.08 19.18 21.05
CA LEU A 189 11.02 19.94 20.40
C LEU A 189 9.94 18.95 19.87
N PRO A 190 8.67 19.05 20.30
CA PRO A 190 7.61 18.14 19.85
C PRO A 190 7.13 18.49 18.43
N MET A 191 8.02 18.37 17.46
CA MET A 191 7.80 18.67 16.05
C MET A 191 8.43 17.58 15.17
N SER A 192 7.78 17.27 14.08
CA SER A 192 8.32 16.40 13.02
C SER A 192 8.29 17.14 11.69
N LEU A 193 9.34 16.94 10.91
CA LEU A 193 9.41 17.36 9.51
C LEU A 193 9.32 16.12 8.64
N TYR A 194 8.56 16.20 7.57
CA TYR A 194 8.49 15.12 6.59
C TYR A 194 8.52 15.67 5.17
N GLY A 195 8.95 14.83 4.24
CA GLY A 195 8.93 15.13 2.81
C GLY A 195 8.73 13.86 2.00
N GLU A 196 8.07 13.99 0.88
CA GLU A 196 7.84 12.93 -0.10
C GLU A 196 8.24 13.43 -1.48
N PHE A 197 8.86 12.56 -2.25
CA PHE A 197 9.19 12.77 -3.65
C PHE A 197 8.74 11.57 -4.47
N ILE A 198 8.08 11.83 -5.59
CA ILE A 198 7.62 10.78 -6.52
C ILE A 198 8.09 11.09 -7.94
N GLY A 199 8.27 10.02 -8.72
CA GLY A 199 8.44 10.05 -10.16
C GLY A 199 7.47 9.06 -10.81
N GLU A 200 6.91 9.48 -11.90
CA GLU A 200 6.17 8.63 -12.84
C GLU A 200 7.12 8.22 -13.97
N ASP A 201 6.82 7.10 -14.55
CA ASP A 201 7.44 6.61 -15.75
C ASP A 201 6.62 7.11 -16.93
N GLU A 202 7.22 7.92 -17.80
CA GLU A 202 6.63 8.45 -19.03
C GLU A 202 7.00 7.61 -20.24
#